data_7e3a989163553a82ce8a6ac037505570
#
_entry.id   7e3a989163553a82ce8a6ac037505570
#
_cell.length_a   1.000
_cell.length_b   1.000
_cell.length_c   1.000
_cell.angle_alpha   90.00
_cell.angle_beta   90.00
_cell.angle_gamma   90.00
#
_symmetry.space_group_name_H-M   'P 1'
#
loop_
_entity.id
_entity.type
_entity.pdbx_description
1 polymer ?
#
loop_
_entity_poly.entity_id
_entity_poly.type
_entity_poly.pdbx_seq_one_letter_code
_entity_poly.pdbx_strand_id
1 'polypeptide(L)'
;MWRYVTSIGLGVVMCGAAMAWAGSPHFVSCGLSVSSDGMVCAQAKEAGLGNEIQIQVTLTGSAHCQNPGGHNPSAQNKVDFVEDSTQPVQNGKALYEVCATPNFKPSCSPPMTVVVDTVVVFDNTNGISCTLSQ
;
A
#
# COMPACT_ATOMS: atom_id res chain seq x y z
N MET A 1 6.65 -53.17 -29.91
CA MET A 1 6.58 -52.63 -30.00
C MET A 1 6.23 -51.76 -29.50
N TRP A 2 6.08 -51.15 -29.17
CA TRP A 2 5.71 -50.38 -28.98
C TRP A 2 5.62 -49.76 -28.01
N ARG A 3 5.33 -49.50 -27.50
CA ARG A 3 5.19 -49.12 -26.71
C ARG A 3 5.61 -48.15 -26.24
N TYR A 4 5.83 -47.58 -26.08
CA TYR A 4 6.41 -46.72 -25.86
C TYR A 4 6.03 -45.64 -25.54
N VAL A 5 5.70 -45.17 -25.53
CA VAL A 5 5.28 -44.20 -25.70
C VAL A 5 4.92 -43.41 -24.75
N THR A 6 4.55 -43.59 -24.03
CA THR A 6 4.01 -43.04 -23.26
C THR A 6 4.47 -42.14 -22.36
N SER A 7 5.36 -42.13 -21.99
CA SER A 7 5.88 -41.37 -21.05
C SER A 7 5.90 -40.04 -21.16
N ILE A 8 5.58 -39.59 -22.13
CA ILE A 8 5.80 -38.38 -22.36
C ILE A 8 5.09 -37.42 -21.65
N GLY A 9 4.05 -37.45 -21.38
CA GLY A 9 3.30 -36.37 -20.92
C GLY A 9 3.64 -35.91 -19.61
N LEU A 10 4.37 -36.59 -18.93
CA LEU A 10 4.61 -36.16 -17.69
C LEU A 10 5.32 -34.98 -17.47
N GLY A 11 6.29 -34.71 -18.12
CA GLY A 11 7.11 -33.57 -17.86
C GLY A 11 6.37 -32.29 -17.90
N VAL A 12 5.38 -32.29 -18.69
CA VAL A 12 4.67 -31.06 -18.89
C VAL A 12 3.98 -30.60 -17.66
N VAL A 13 3.47 -31.49 -16.95
CA VAL A 13 2.71 -31.14 -15.79
C VAL A 13 3.58 -30.46 -14.78
N MET A 14 4.78 -30.82 -14.73
CA MET A 14 5.64 -30.27 -13.74
C MET A 14 5.96 -28.83 -13.99
N CYS A 15 6.08 -28.48 -15.23
CA CYS A 15 6.38 -27.12 -15.57
C CYS A 15 5.23 -26.21 -15.16
N GLY A 16 4.05 -26.66 -15.34
CA GLY A 16 2.91 -25.85 -14.95
C GLY A 16 2.88 -25.62 -13.46
N ALA A 17 3.22 -26.61 -12.72
CA ALA A 17 3.20 -26.46 -11.27
C ALA A 17 4.26 -25.48 -10.82
N ALA A 18 5.43 -25.52 -11.42
CA ALA A 18 6.48 -24.61 -11.03
C ALA A 18 6.09 -23.17 -11.30
N MET A 19 5.40 -22.94 -12.36
CA MET A 19 5.01 -21.57 -12.69
C MET A 19 3.97 -21.02 -11.74
N ALA A 20 3.16 -21.86 -11.17
CA ALA A 20 2.14 -21.41 -10.24
C ALA A 20 2.71 -20.81 -8.98
N TRP A 21 3.95 -21.03 -8.72
CA TRP A 21 4.58 -20.50 -7.52
C TRP A 21 5.22 -19.14 -7.75
N ALA A 22 5.39 -18.74 -9.01
CA ALA A 22 5.99 -17.46 -9.31
C ALA A 22 4.96 -16.36 -9.06
N GLY A 23 5.30 -15.41 -8.28
CA GLY A 23 4.44 -14.26 -8.10
C GLY A 23 3.35 -14.46 -7.04
N SER A 24 3.68 -14.22 -5.82
CA SER A 24 2.71 -14.18 -4.73
C SER A 24 2.83 -12.81 -4.09
N PRO A 25 2.07 -11.84 -4.57
CA PRO A 25 2.20 -10.47 -4.10
C PRO A 25 1.98 -10.32 -2.61
N HIS A 26 2.86 -9.58 -1.96
CA HIS A 26 2.74 -9.32 -0.52
C HIS A 26 3.55 -8.10 -0.12
N PHE A 27 3.14 -7.46 0.97
CA PHE A 27 3.91 -6.39 1.56
C PHE A 27 5.04 -6.96 2.40
N VAL A 28 6.25 -6.49 2.13
CA VAL A 28 7.43 -6.84 2.91
C VAL A 28 7.55 -5.91 4.11
N SER A 29 7.27 -4.64 3.89
CA SER A 29 7.29 -3.63 4.93
C SER A 29 6.32 -2.51 4.60
N CYS A 30 5.88 -1.81 5.62
CA CYS A 30 4.90 -0.76 5.49
C CYS A 30 5.06 0.17 6.68
N GLY A 31 5.25 1.45 6.44
CA GLY A 31 5.47 2.43 7.49
C GLY A 31 4.71 3.72 7.23
N LEU A 32 4.53 4.49 8.29
CA LEU A 32 3.77 5.73 8.25
C LEU A 32 4.59 6.85 8.86
N SER A 33 4.59 8.01 8.22
CA SER A 33 5.20 9.21 8.78
C SER A 33 4.26 10.39 8.56
N VAL A 34 4.26 11.31 9.51
CA VAL A 34 3.47 12.54 9.44
C VAL A 34 4.42 13.70 9.68
N SER A 35 4.49 14.62 8.74
CA SER A 35 5.39 15.76 8.85
C SER A 35 4.80 16.85 9.75
N SER A 36 5.62 17.80 10.14
CA SER A 36 5.19 18.88 11.01
C SER A 36 4.15 19.78 10.35
N ASP A 37 4.10 19.81 9.02
CA ASP A 37 3.09 20.56 8.30
C ASP A 37 1.83 19.75 7.99
N GLY A 38 1.75 18.53 8.49
CA GLY A 38 0.56 17.72 8.39
C GLY A 38 0.48 16.80 7.18
N MET A 39 1.54 16.69 6.39
CA MET A 39 1.56 15.75 5.26
C MET A 39 1.73 14.33 5.75
N VAL A 40 0.90 13.44 5.27
CA VAL A 40 0.90 12.02 5.66
C VAL A 40 1.54 11.21 4.55
N CYS A 41 2.58 10.48 4.88
CA CYS A 41 3.28 9.65 3.91
C CYS A 41 3.33 8.20 4.37
N ALA A 42 3.08 7.29 3.45
CA ALA A 42 3.23 5.86 3.68
C ALA A 42 4.39 5.37 2.84
N GLN A 43 5.33 4.65 3.46
CA GLN A 43 6.44 4.01 2.78
C GLN A 43 6.15 2.52 2.75
N ALA A 44 6.31 1.90 1.60
CA ALA A 44 6.00 0.49 1.46
C ALA A 44 6.98 -0.22 0.56
N LYS A 45 7.16 -1.50 0.82
CA LYS A 45 7.92 -2.39 -0.03
C LYS A 45 7.06 -3.61 -0.28
N GLU A 46 6.89 -3.94 -1.55
CA GLU A 46 6.17 -5.13 -1.97
C GLU A 46 7.09 -6.06 -2.72
N ALA A 47 6.79 -7.35 -2.67
CA ALA A 47 7.52 -8.37 -3.40
C ALA A 47 6.53 -9.37 -3.98
N GLY A 48 7.04 -10.32 -4.77
CA GLY A 48 6.20 -11.32 -5.39
C GLY A 48 5.38 -10.79 -6.55
N LEU A 49 5.81 -9.68 -7.15
CA LEU A 49 5.04 -9.02 -8.22
C LEU A 49 5.34 -9.59 -9.61
N GLY A 50 6.20 -10.60 -9.69
CA GLY A 50 6.43 -11.30 -10.95
C GLY A 50 6.95 -10.40 -12.07
N ASN A 51 6.30 -10.45 -13.20
CA ASN A 51 6.70 -9.68 -14.37
C ASN A 51 5.92 -8.38 -14.54
N GLU A 52 5.23 -7.94 -13.53
CA GLU A 52 4.51 -6.67 -13.61
C GLU A 52 5.50 -5.52 -13.81
N ILE A 53 5.09 -4.54 -14.59
CA ILE A 53 5.91 -3.38 -14.88
C ILE A 53 5.59 -2.25 -13.90
N GLN A 54 4.35 -2.16 -13.48
CA GLN A 54 3.88 -1.14 -12.57
C GLN A 54 2.65 -1.63 -11.81
N ILE A 55 2.37 -0.98 -10.70
CA ILE A 55 1.18 -1.24 -9.90
C ILE A 55 0.47 0.08 -9.63
N GLN A 56 -0.84 0.01 -9.43
CA GLN A 56 -1.66 1.14 -9.05
C GLN A 56 -1.89 1.08 -7.55
N VAL A 57 -1.50 2.13 -6.85
CA VAL A 57 -1.57 2.19 -5.39
C VAL A 57 -2.47 3.31 -4.97
N THR A 58 -3.30 3.07 -3.97
CA THR A 58 -4.16 4.09 -3.37
C THR A 58 -3.85 4.19 -1.88
N LEU A 59 -3.60 5.42 -1.43
CA LEU A 59 -3.46 5.73 -0.02
C LEU A 59 -4.76 6.34 0.45
N THR A 60 -5.42 5.74 1.42
CA THR A 60 -6.63 6.29 2.00
C THR A 60 -6.47 6.40 3.50
N GLY A 61 -7.11 7.36 4.09
CA GLY A 61 -7.07 7.49 5.53
C GLY A 61 -7.96 8.58 6.06
N SER A 62 -7.95 8.70 7.37
CA SER A 62 -8.64 9.76 8.08
C SER A 62 -7.72 10.38 9.11
N ALA A 63 -7.90 11.66 9.36
CA ALA A 63 -7.11 12.41 10.31
C ALA A 63 -8.00 13.40 11.05
N HIS A 64 -7.56 13.82 12.22
CA HIS A 64 -8.23 14.88 12.95
C HIS A 64 -7.21 15.87 13.48
N CYS A 65 -7.69 17.07 13.77
CA CYS A 65 -6.86 18.12 14.32
C CYS A 65 -7.01 18.10 15.84
N GLN A 66 -5.89 18.07 16.55
CA GLN A 66 -5.89 17.97 18.00
C GLN A 66 -5.30 19.23 18.64
N ASN A 67 -5.98 19.74 19.66
CA ASN A 67 -5.51 20.90 20.42
C ASN A 67 -4.36 20.53 21.36
N PRO A 68 -3.58 21.51 21.80
CA PRO A 68 -2.58 21.26 22.83
C PRO A 68 -3.26 20.67 24.06
N GLY A 69 -2.60 19.69 24.67
CA GLY A 69 -3.15 18.97 25.80
C GLY A 69 -3.96 17.74 25.45
N GLY A 70 -4.02 17.40 24.16
CA GLY A 70 -4.64 16.16 23.73
C GLY A 70 -6.15 16.21 23.56
N HIS A 71 -6.74 17.37 23.54
CA HIS A 71 -8.18 17.51 23.35
C HIS A 71 -8.50 17.59 21.87
N ASN A 72 -9.55 16.88 21.46
CA ASN A 72 -10.02 16.93 20.08
C ASN A 72 -11.02 18.08 19.93
N PRO A 73 -10.86 18.89 18.89
CA PRO A 73 -11.89 19.85 18.55
C PRO A 73 -13.13 19.14 18.04
N SER A 74 -14.13 19.93 17.62
CA SER A 74 -15.38 19.37 17.15
C SER A 74 -15.17 18.40 15.99
N ALA A 75 -16.18 17.57 15.74
CA ALA A 75 -16.14 16.57 14.69
C ALA A 75 -15.87 17.14 13.30
N GLN A 76 -16.11 18.42 13.13
CA GLN A 76 -15.84 19.09 11.86
C GLN A 76 -14.37 19.15 11.49
N ASN A 77 -13.50 18.90 12.46
CA ASN A 77 -12.06 18.91 12.20
C ASN A 77 -11.52 17.54 11.86
N LYS A 78 -12.39 16.62 11.51
CA LYS A 78 -11.99 15.34 10.95
C LYS A 78 -12.08 15.42 9.45
N VAL A 79 -11.15 14.76 8.78
CA VAL A 79 -11.10 14.77 7.32
C VAL A 79 -10.59 13.45 6.80
N ASP A 80 -11.16 13.00 5.70
CA ASP A 80 -10.69 11.84 4.98
C ASP A 80 -9.81 12.29 3.84
N PHE A 81 -8.85 11.47 3.47
CA PHE A 81 -7.96 11.79 2.35
C PHE A 81 -7.71 10.54 1.49
N VAL A 82 -7.47 10.78 0.21
CA VAL A 82 -7.21 9.75 -0.78
C VAL A 82 -6.14 10.26 -1.74
N GLU A 83 -5.19 9.41 -2.07
CA GLU A 83 -4.19 9.73 -3.07
C GLU A 83 -3.90 8.49 -3.90
N ASP A 84 -3.99 8.62 -5.21
CA ASP A 84 -3.69 7.53 -6.15
C ASP A 84 -2.30 7.74 -6.73
N SER A 85 -1.59 6.67 -6.97
CA SER A 85 -0.24 6.72 -7.49
C SER A 85 0.07 5.48 -8.31
N THR A 86 0.85 5.66 -9.38
CA THR A 86 1.37 4.55 -10.15
C THR A 86 2.83 4.35 -9.75
N GLN A 87 3.19 3.15 -9.38
CA GLN A 87 4.53 2.84 -8.89
C GLN A 87 5.20 1.81 -9.80
N PRO A 88 6.48 2.01 -10.12
CA PRO A 88 7.20 1.07 -10.97
C PRO A 88 7.56 -0.20 -10.21
N VAL A 89 7.63 -1.30 -10.96
CA VAL A 89 8.05 -2.59 -10.42
C VAL A 89 9.33 -2.99 -11.10
N GLN A 90 10.33 -3.42 -10.32
CA GLN A 90 11.59 -3.90 -10.84
C GLN A 90 11.93 -5.23 -10.19
N ASN A 91 12.17 -6.23 -11.00
CA ASN A 91 12.54 -7.56 -10.52
C ASN A 91 11.54 -8.13 -9.51
N GLY A 92 10.25 -7.92 -9.78
CA GLY A 92 9.18 -8.42 -8.92
C GLY A 92 9.01 -7.69 -7.62
N LYS A 93 9.62 -6.51 -7.48
CA LYS A 93 9.56 -5.71 -6.26
C LYS A 93 9.19 -4.27 -6.55
N ALA A 94 8.51 -3.63 -5.61
CA ALA A 94 8.22 -2.21 -5.67
C ALA A 94 8.56 -1.58 -4.33
N LEU A 95 9.32 -0.49 -4.37
CA LEU A 95 9.66 0.28 -3.19
C LEU A 95 9.18 1.70 -3.45
N TYR A 96 8.28 2.20 -2.63
CA TYR A 96 7.65 3.48 -2.91
C TYR A 96 7.20 4.23 -1.67
N GLU A 97 6.93 5.52 -1.90
CA GLU A 97 6.33 6.39 -0.91
C GLU A 97 5.14 7.10 -1.56
N VAL A 98 4.01 7.12 -0.88
CA VAL A 98 2.82 7.85 -1.32
C VAL A 98 2.41 8.79 -0.21
N CYS A 99 2.20 10.06 -0.56
CA CYS A 99 1.88 11.09 0.40
C CYS A 99 0.57 11.78 0.07
N ALA A 100 -0.15 12.17 1.08
CA ALA A 100 -1.38 12.95 0.96
C ALA A 100 -1.40 14.03 2.03
N THR A 101 -2.01 15.16 1.71
CA THR A 101 -2.17 16.25 2.68
C THR A 101 -3.64 16.36 3.04
N PRO A 102 -4.02 16.05 4.29
CA PRO A 102 -5.41 16.26 4.72
C PRO A 102 -5.79 17.71 4.62
N ASN A 103 -6.96 17.99 4.06
CA ASN A 103 -7.41 19.35 3.83
C ASN A 103 -8.43 19.74 4.90
N PHE A 104 -7.92 20.27 5.99
CA PHE A 104 -8.76 20.73 7.10
C PHE A 104 -9.39 22.08 6.83
N LYS A 105 -10.65 22.22 7.19
CA LYS A 105 -11.37 23.50 7.11
C LYS A 105 -12.13 23.72 8.40
N PRO A 106 -11.66 24.61 9.27
CA PRO A 106 -10.47 25.47 9.14
C PRO A 106 -9.17 24.69 9.26
N SER A 107 -8.11 25.33 8.80
CA SER A 107 -6.79 24.71 8.78
C SER A 107 -6.34 24.26 10.15
N CYS A 108 -5.65 23.14 10.19
CA CYS A 108 -5.02 22.63 11.40
C CYS A 108 -3.62 23.23 11.50
N SER A 109 -3.49 24.31 12.22
CA SER A 109 -2.23 25.07 12.33
C SER A 109 -1.69 25.04 13.74
N PRO A 110 -0.38 25.19 13.93
CA PRO A 110 0.16 25.28 15.27
C PRO A 110 -0.56 26.35 16.10
N PRO A 111 -0.80 26.09 17.38
CA PRO A 111 -0.28 24.98 18.20
C PRO A 111 -1.05 23.65 18.06
N MET A 112 -2.02 23.57 17.17
CA MET A 112 -2.72 22.31 16.92
C MET A 112 -1.86 21.35 16.10
N THR A 113 -2.11 20.06 16.24
CA THR A 113 -1.38 19.03 15.52
C THR A 113 -2.34 18.12 14.77
N VAL A 114 -1.86 17.59 13.65
CA VAL A 114 -2.59 16.61 12.87
C VAL A 114 -2.31 15.23 13.46
N VAL A 115 -3.39 14.53 13.79
CA VAL A 115 -3.31 13.16 14.28
C VAL A 115 -3.99 12.26 13.25
N VAL A 116 -3.28 11.25 12.81
CA VAL A 116 -3.79 10.32 11.82
C VAL A 116 -4.45 9.15 12.53
N ASP A 117 -5.69 8.86 12.16
CA ASP A 117 -6.46 7.81 12.81
C ASP A 117 -6.14 6.43 12.24
N THR A 118 -6.35 6.26 10.94
CA THR A 118 -6.07 5.00 10.26
C THR A 118 -5.69 5.31 8.82
N VAL A 119 -4.73 4.59 8.31
CA VAL A 119 -4.27 4.73 6.93
C VAL A 119 -4.18 3.36 6.31
N VAL A 120 -4.66 3.23 5.09
CA VAL A 120 -4.56 1.99 4.33
C VAL A 120 -3.84 2.27 3.03
N VAL A 121 -2.81 1.49 2.75
CA VAL A 121 -2.14 1.46 1.46
C VAL A 121 -2.70 0.26 0.72
N PHE A 122 -3.29 0.50 -0.43
CA PHE A 122 -3.95 -0.54 -1.19
C PHE A 122 -3.29 -0.67 -2.56
N ASP A 123 -2.79 -1.87 -2.88
CA ASP A 123 -2.33 -2.19 -4.21
C ASP A 123 -3.53 -2.68 -5.00
N ASN A 124 -4.07 -1.83 -5.86
CA ASN A 124 -5.27 -2.16 -6.62
C ASN A 124 -5.02 -3.21 -7.70
N THR A 125 -3.81 -3.27 -8.19
CA THR A 125 -3.45 -4.22 -9.24
C THR A 125 -3.48 -5.65 -8.73
N ASN A 126 -3.03 -5.86 -7.50
CA ASN A 126 -2.91 -7.20 -6.92
C ASN A 126 -3.93 -7.48 -5.82
N GLY A 127 -4.71 -6.49 -5.41
CA GLY A 127 -5.74 -6.67 -4.41
C GLY A 127 -5.23 -6.93 -3.01
N ILE A 128 -4.08 -6.38 -2.65
CA ILE A 128 -3.51 -6.51 -1.31
C ILE A 128 -3.44 -5.15 -0.63
N SER A 129 -3.43 -5.15 0.68
CA SER A 129 -3.42 -3.91 1.45
C SER A 129 -2.57 -4.02 2.70
N CYS A 130 -2.17 -2.85 3.19
CA CYS A 130 -1.44 -2.72 4.45
C CYS A 130 -2.12 -1.61 5.25
N THR A 131 -2.52 -1.93 6.48
CA THR A 131 -3.20 -0.97 7.36
C THR A 131 -2.23 -0.45 8.41
N LEU A 132 -2.19 0.86 8.56
CA LEU A 132 -1.27 1.55 9.45
C LEU A 132 -2.02 2.45 10.41
N SER A 133 -1.48 2.66 11.59
CA SER A 133 -2.01 3.63 12.55
C SER A 133 -0.85 4.33 13.24
N GLN A 134 -1.12 5.53 13.67
CA GLN A 134 -0.13 6.35 14.37
C GLN A 134 -0.10 6.03 15.85
#